data_24b5c5080c9310e9d19085c9e89bb547
#
_entry.id   24b5c5080c9310e9d19085c9e89bb547
#
_cell.length_a   1.000
_cell.length_b   1.000
_cell.length_c   1.000
_cell.angle_alpha   90.00
_cell.angle_beta   90.00
_cell.angle_gamma   90.00
#
_symmetry.space_group_name_H-M   'P 1'
#
loop_
_entity.id
_entity.type
_entity.pdbx_description
1 polymer ?
#
loop_
_entity_poly.entity_id
_entity_poly.type
_entity_poly.pdbx_seq_one_letter_code
_entity_poly.pdbx_strand_id
1 'polypeptide(L)'
;MHRAMYLRPKVVRIALAAGLLSSLTGAAKVKMDPANPTCPLTPDWSANTTMQLTPVVKGGAKVLLAEGRIDAGLPDRLKAALAANPDVGEVWLRSPGGDARAGNAAGRIIRSNFGLTTRIPAGWACFSACNFIFMGGQPRVIDPGGLFIVHMFTRTGDRSTIDMSVAMGTEATRELIGDIEQDAALLASEDNDFLIRMGVSRKLLTEVMYQQKALENADDKSTRRCLTQTEVKSYNVANNNE
;
A
#
# COMPACT_ATOMS: atom_id res chain seq x y z
N MET A 1 -76.34 -2.00 -57.88
CA MET A 1 -76.18 -1.86 -56.41
C MET A 1 -75.27 -2.97 -55.89
N HIS A 2 -73.94 -2.70 -55.74
CA HIS A 2 -72.96 -3.63 -55.19
C HIS A 2 -72.39 -3.07 -53.90
N ARG A 3 -72.67 -3.72 -52.78
CA ARG A 3 -72.12 -3.43 -51.49
C ARG A 3 -70.70 -4.09 -51.37
N ALA A 4 -69.67 -3.29 -51.29
CA ALA A 4 -68.36 -3.74 -51.00
C ALA A 4 -68.20 -3.96 -49.46
N MET A 5 -67.82 -5.16 -49.09
CA MET A 5 -67.58 -5.56 -47.70
C MET A 5 -66.12 -5.34 -47.40
N TYR A 6 -65.81 -4.34 -46.55
CA TYR A 6 -64.48 -4.07 -46.08
C TYR A 6 -64.06 -4.99 -44.90
N LEU A 7 -63.11 -5.89 -45.12
CA LEU A 7 -62.48 -6.69 -44.07
C LEU A 7 -61.43 -5.85 -43.39
N ARG A 8 -61.55 -5.66 -42.06
CA ARG A 8 -60.56 -5.02 -41.22
C ARG A 8 -59.45 -6.04 -40.83
N PRO A 9 -58.16 -5.73 -40.96
CA PRO A 9 -57.11 -6.62 -40.48
C PRO A 9 -57.01 -6.57 -38.94
N LYS A 10 -56.90 -7.76 -38.29
CA LYS A 10 -56.65 -7.93 -36.89
C LYS A 10 -55.14 -7.65 -36.62
N VAL A 11 -54.83 -6.59 -35.89
CA VAL A 11 -53.48 -6.32 -35.42
C VAL A 11 -53.17 -7.23 -34.23
N VAL A 12 -52.28 -8.21 -34.43
CA VAL A 12 -51.74 -9.05 -33.35
C VAL A 12 -50.65 -8.24 -32.66
N ARG A 13 -50.89 -7.83 -31.41
CA ARG A 13 -49.87 -7.21 -30.55
C ARG A 13 -49.03 -8.33 -29.92
N ILE A 14 -47.82 -8.51 -30.40
CA ILE A 14 -46.81 -9.34 -29.76
C ILE A 14 -46.20 -8.52 -28.60
N ALA A 15 -46.53 -8.89 -27.39
CA ALA A 15 -45.88 -8.34 -26.20
C ALA A 15 -44.49 -8.98 -26.03
N LEU A 16 -43.42 -8.24 -26.37
CA LEU A 16 -42.06 -8.62 -25.97
C LEU A 16 -41.89 -8.39 -24.46
N ALA A 17 -41.91 -9.45 -23.69
CA ALA A 17 -41.47 -9.44 -22.29
C ALA A 17 -39.94 -9.38 -22.29
N ALA A 18 -39.37 -8.18 -22.11
CA ALA A 18 -37.95 -8.00 -21.82
C ALA A 18 -37.67 -8.45 -20.38
N GLY A 19 -37.20 -9.68 -20.24
CA GLY A 19 -36.71 -10.19 -18.98
C GLY A 19 -35.39 -9.46 -18.59
N LEU A 20 -35.45 -8.54 -17.61
CA LEU A 20 -34.26 -8.03 -16.94
C LEU A 20 -33.65 -9.16 -16.14
N LEU A 21 -32.63 -9.83 -16.69
CA LEU A 21 -31.68 -10.61 -15.89
C LEU A 21 -30.81 -9.62 -15.09
N SER A 22 -31.21 -9.33 -13.85
CA SER A 22 -30.33 -8.69 -12.86
C SER A 22 -29.24 -9.70 -12.49
N SER A 23 -28.08 -9.58 -13.13
CA SER A 23 -26.87 -10.28 -12.69
C SER A 23 -26.45 -9.69 -11.35
N LEU A 24 -26.87 -10.31 -10.25
CA LEU A 24 -26.31 -10.13 -8.93
C LEU A 24 -24.87 -10.68 -8.97
N THR A 25 -23.92 -9.86 -9.39
CA THR A 25 -22.49 -10.11 -9.12
C THR A 25 -22.28 -9.94 -7.63
N GLY A 26 -22.48 -11.00 -6.87
CA GLY A 26 -22.11 -11.07 -5.47
C GLY A 26 -20.61 -10.79 -5.37
N ALA A 27 -20.23 -9.64 -4.80
CA ALA A 27 -18.84 -9.38 -4.48
C ALA A 27 -18.33 -10.53 -3.61
N ALA A 28 -17.34 -11.27 -4.10
CA ALA A 28 -16.75 -12.36 -3.33
C ALA A 28 -16.26 -11.78 -1.99
N LYS A 29 -16.71 -12.37 -0.87
CA LYS A 29 -16.29 -11.91 0.46
C LYS A 29 -14.78 -12.07 0.57
N VAL A 30 -14.08 -10.96 0.77
CA VAL A 30 -12.63 -10.96 1.00
C VAL A 30 -12.35 -11.81 2.24
N LYS A 31 -11.51 -12.85 2.08
CA LYS A 31 -11.09 -13.69 3.20
C LYS A 31 -10.11 -12.90 4.06
N MET A 32 -10.45 -12.67 5.32
CA MET A 32 -9.59 -11.98 6.28
C MET A 32 -8.52 -12.92 6.82
N ASP A 33 -7.38 -12.35 7.20
CA ASP A 33 -6.26 -13.07 7.83
C ASP A 33 -6.59 -13.31 9.31
N PRO A 34 -6.68 -14.58 9.78
CA PRO A 34 -7.00 -14.85 11.17
C PRO A 34 -5.97 -14.30 12.16
N ALA A 35 -4.69 -14.23 11.76
CA ALA A 35 -3.61 -13.68 12.58
C ALA A 35 -3.61 -12.15 12.59
N ASN A 36 -4.15 -11.53 11.54
CA ASN A 36 -4.19 -10.08 11.35
C ASN A 36 -5.60 -9.65 10.91
N PRO A 37 -6.60 -9.68 11.79
CA PRO A 37 -8.02 -9.63 11.42
C PRO A 37 -8.48 -8.32 10.77
N THR A 38 -7.65 -7.29 10.78
CA THR A 38 -7.90 -6.04 10.04
C THR A 38 -7.46 -6.09 8.58
N CYS A 39 -6.71 -7.15 8.19
CA CYS A 39 -6.14 -7.30 6.86
C CYS A 39 -6.76 -8.45 6.08
N PRO A 40 -6.84 -8.35 4.74
CA PRO A 40 -7.11 -9.54 3.94
C PRO A 40 -5.98 -10.56 4.06
N LEU A 41 -6.31 -11.84 3.85
CA LEU A 41 -5.33 -12.94 3.88
C LEU A 41 -4.22 -12.73 2.83
N THR A 42 -4.60 -12.25 1.67
CA THR A 42 -3.70 -11.97 0.54
C THR A 42 -3.89 -10.52 0.07
N PRO A 43 -3.17 -9.55 0.69
CA PRO A 43 -3.14 -8.18 0.19
C PRO A 43 -2.51 -8.13 -1.20
N ASP A 44 -3.01 -7.27 -2.08
CA ASP A 44 -2.50 -7.12 -3.45
C ASP A 44 -1.33 -6.13 -3.49
N TRP A 45 -0.14 -6.64 -3.27
CA TRP A 45 1.12 -5.95 -3.58
C TRP A 45 1.83 -6.61 -4.76
N SER A 46 2.71 -5.85 -5.42
CA SER A 46 3.47 -6.35 -6.57
C SER A 46 4.49 -7.42 -6.16
N ALA A 47 4.60 -8.46 -6.98
CA ALA A 47 5.59 -9.53 -6.83
C ALA A 47 6.99 -9.18 -7.41
N ASN A 48 7.16 -7.98 -8.01
CA ASN A 48 8.45 -7.55 -8.55
C ASN A 48 9.51 -7.53 -7.43
N THR A 49 10.65 -8.16 -7.69
CA THR A 49 11.76 -8.28 -6.73
C THR A 49 12.48 -6.96 -6.46
N THR A 50 12.36 -6.00 -7.39
CA THR A 50 12.78 -4.60 -7.25
C THR A 50 11.64 -3.68 -7.66
N MET A 51 11.51 -2.51 -7.03
CA MET A 51 10.47 -1.54 -7.39
C MET A 51 10.69 -1.01 -8.80
N GLN A 52 9.71 -1.26 -9.67
CA GLN A 52 9.65 -0.71 -11.02
C GLN A 52 8.95 0.64 -10.98
N LEU A 53 9.46 1.59 -11.75
CA LEU A 53 8.95 2.94 -11.87
C LEU A 53 8.50 3.16 -13.31
N THR A 54 7.19 3.08 -13.57
CA THR A 54 6.65 3.10 -14.94
C THR A 54 5.74 4.31 -15.14
N PRO A 55 6.12 5.29 -15.95
CA PRO A 55 5.24 6.40 -16.29
C PRO A 55 4.11 5.92 -17.21
N VAL A 56 2.88 6.27 -16.87
CA VAL A 56 1.67 5.93 -17.63
C VAL A 56 0.70 7.10 -17.66
N VAL A 57 -0.27 7.07 -18.59
CA VAL A 57 -1.39 8.01 -18.59
C VAL A 57 -2.64 7.30 -18.04
N LYS A 58 -3.25 7.85 -17.01
CA LYS A 58 -4.49 7.37 -16.38
C LYS A 58 -5.48 8.53 -16.26
N GLY A 59 -6.68 8.36 -16.84
CA GLY A 59 -7.70 9.41 -16.77
C GLY A 59 -7.26 10.77 -17.34
N GLY A 60 -6.31 10.78 -18.30
CA GLY A 60 -5.75 12.00 -18.87
C GLY A 60 -4.60 12.62 -18.05
N ALA A 61 -4.30 12.12 -16.85
CA ALA A 61 -3.19 12.57 -16.03
C ALA A 61 -1.98 11.62 -16.19
N LYS A 62 -0.76 12.16 -16.11
CA LYS A 62 0.46 11.39 -16.11
C LYS A 62 0.78 10.94 -14.68
N VAL A 63 0.95 9.64 -14.51
CA VAL A 63 1.12 8.94 -13.24
C VAL A 63 2.40 8.11 -13.30
N LEU A 64 3.15 8.05 -12.21
CA LEU A 64 4.26 7.12 -12.04
C LEU A 64 3.77 5.91 -11.22
N LEU A 65 3.68 4.73 -11.83
CA LEU A 65 3.43 3.49 -11.10
C LEU A 65 4.71 3.07 -10.39
N ALA A 66 4.66 2.85 -9.08
CA ALA A 66 5.75 2.40 -8.24
C ALA A 66 5.40 1.03 -7.64
N GLU A 67 5.84 -0.06 -8.31
CA GLU A 67 5.39 -1.41 -8.04
C GLU A 67 6.55 -2.36 -7.76
N GLY A 68 6.55 -3.00 -6.60
CA GLY A 68 7.54 -4.01 -6.22
C GLY A 68 8.23 -3.74 -4.91
N ARG A 69 9.27 -4.56 -4.64
CA ARG A 69 10.07 -4.48 -3.42
C ARG A 69 10.98 -3.26 -3.43
N ILE A 70 11.09 -2.59 -2.30
CA ILE A 70 11.99 -1.46 -2.07
C ILE A 70 13.40 -2.00 -1.78
N ASP A 71 14.36 -1.55 -2.56
CA ASP A 71 15.79 -1.86 -2.41
C ASP A 71 16.59 -0.57 -2.23
N ALA A 72 17.85 -0.69 -1.78
CA ALA A 72 18.72 0.45 -1.48
C ALA A 72 18.93 1.42 -2.64
N GLY A 73 18.80 0.97 -3.90
CA GLY A 73 18.95 1.80 -5.11
C GLY A 73 17.68 2.57 -5.52
N LEU A 74 16.54 2.35 -4.83
CA LEU A 74 15.29 3.02 -5.18
C LEU A 74 15.35 4.55 -5.15
N PRO A 75 15.98 5.21 -4.14
CA PRO A 75 16.01 6.67 -4.08
C PRO A 75 16.59 7.31 -5.34
N ASP A 76 17.69 6.80 -5.85
CA ASP A 76 18.35 7.34 -7.05
C ASP A 76 17.48 7.10 -8.30
N ARG A 77 16.90 5.90 -8.44
CA ARG A 77 15.99 5.59 -9.55
C ARG A 77 14.73 6.48 -9.53
N LEU A 78 14.16 6.72 -8.34
CA LEU A 78 12.99 7.59 -8.18
C LEU A 78 13.31 9.02 -8.56
N LYS A 79 14.44 9.55 -8.09
CA LYS A 79 14.92 10.89 -8.46
C LYS A 79 15.10 11.03 -9.97
N ALA A 80 15.75 10.05 -10.61
CA ALA A 80 15.93 10.02 -12.05
C ALA A 80 14.59 9.91 -12.82
N ALA A 81 13.67 9.05 -12.37
CA ALA A 81 12.36 8.88 -12.99
C ALA A 81 11.51 10.15 -12.93
N LEU A 82 11.50 10.87 -11.79
CA LEU A 82 10.78 12.14 -11.64
C LEU A 82 11.42 13.25 -12.48
N ALA A 83 12.75 13.31 -12.54
CA ALA A 83 13.46 14.29 -13.37
C ALA A 83 13.19 14.08 -14.88
N ALA A 84 13.08 12.81 -15.31
CA ALA A 84 12.76 12.46 -16.70
C ALA A 84 11.26 12.66 -17.04
N ASN A 85 10.40 12.81 -16.05
CA ASN A 85 8.96 12.96 -16.22
C ASN A 85 8.42 14.10 -15.33
N PRO A 86 8.77 15.36 -15.63
CA PRO A 86 8.43 16.53 -14.78
C PRO A 86 6.92 16.84 -14.73
N ASP A 87 6.16 16.27 -15.63
CA ASP A 87 4.70 16.40 -15.75
C ASP A 87 3.92 15.30 -15.00
N VAL A 88 4.61 14.40 -14.28
CA VAL A 88 3.97 13.44 -13.38
C VAL A 88 3.36 14.17 -12.19
N GLY A 89 2.04 14.08 -12.04
CA GLY A 89 1.30 14.66 -10.91
C GLY A 89 1.06 13.70 -9.75
N GLU A 90 1.09 12.40 -10.00
CA GLU A 90 0.83 11.38 -8.98
C GLU A 90 1.83 10.22 -9.02
N VAL A 91 2.13 9.65 -7.85
CA VAL A 91 2.83 8.36 -7.69
C VAL A 91 1.86 7.36 -7.09
N TRP A 92 1.59 6.28 -7.83
CA TRP A 92 0.71 5.20 -7.39
C TRP A 92 1.52 4.03 -6.85
N LEU A 93 1.18 3.57 -5.65
CA LEU A 93 2.00 2.66 -4.87
C LEU A 93 1.36 1.28 -4.74
N ARG A 94 2.14 0.23 -5.06
CA ARG A 94 1.78 -1.19 -4.90
C ARG A 94 3.02 -1.98 -4.49
N SER A 95 3.26 -2.13 -3.17
CA SER A 95 4.55 -2.64 -2.70
C SER A 95 4.44 -3.43 -1.38
N PRO A 96 5.19 -4.55 -1.26
CA PRO A 96 5.35 -5.27 0.00
C PRO A 96 6.34 -4.58 0.98
N GLY A 97 6.86 -3.41 0.64
CA GLY A 97 7.92 -2.77 1.40
C GLY A 97 9.32 -3.27 1.02
N GLY A 98 10.24 -3.26 1.95
CA GLY A 98 11.64 -3.65 1.77
C GLY A 98 12.58 -2.84 2.63
N ASP A 99 13.63 -2.25 2.07
CA ASP A 99 14.60 -1.44 2.78
C ASP A 99 13.95 -0.20 3.42
N ALA A 100 14.01 -0.10 4.75
CA ALA A 100 13.35 0.96 5.51
C ALA A 100 13.99 2.33 5.27
N ARG A 101 15.33 2.39 5.22
CA ARG A 101 16.05 3.65 4.98
C ARG A 101 15.84 4.16 3.56
N ALA A 102 15.83 3.26 2.58
CA ALA A 102 15.50 3.61 1.20
C ALA A 102 14.05 4.11 1.05
N GLY A 103 13.09 3.49 1.76
CA GLY A 103 11.70 3.95 1.79
C GLY A 103 11.58 5.38 2.37
N ASN A 104 12.26 5.63 3.50
CA ASN A 104 12.32 6.95 4.13
C ASN A 104 12.98 8.00 3.21
N ALA A 105 14.11 7.66 2.58
CA ALA A 105 14.79 8.55 1.62
C ALA A 105 13.91 8.84 0.39
N ALA A 106 13.25 7.83 -0.17
CA ALA A 106 12.30 8.00 -1.28
C ALA A 106 11.12 8.91 -0.90
N GLY A 107 10.57 8.76 0.32
CA GLY A 107 9.53 9.65 0.83
C GLY A 107 9.99 11.11 0.93
N ARG A 108 11.24 11.36 1.34
CA ARG A 108 11.83 12.71 1.36
C ARG A 108 11.99 13.29 -0.06
N ILE A 109 12.34 12.45 -1.05
CA ILE A 109 12.39 12.85 -2.47
C ILE A 109 11.00 13.23 -2.96
N ILE A 110 9.97 12.43 -2.67
CA ILE A 110 8.56 12.76 -2.98
C ILE A 110 8.21 14.12 -2.37
N ARG A 111 8.50 14.33 -1.08
CA ARG A 111 8.19 15.58 -0.38
C ARG A 111 8.86 16.81 -0.99
N SER A 112 10.06 16.66 -1.54
CA SER A 112 10.79 17.77 -2.18
C SER A 112 10.21 18.18 -3.55
N ASN A 113 9.35 17.35 -4.15
CA ASN A 113 8.64 17.65 -5.39
C ASN A 113 7.28 18.28 -5.07
N PHE A 114 7.20 19.59 -5.19
CA PHE A 114 6.01 20.37 -4.80
C PHE A 114 4.75 19.91 -5.54
N GLY A 115 3.67 19.70 -4.80
CA GLY A 115 2.37 19.31 -5.33
C GLY A 115 2.23 17.84 -5.72
N LEU A 116 3.30 17.02 -5.63
CA LEU A 116 3.25 15.63 -6.01
C LEU A 116 2.34 14.83 -5.06
N THR A 117 1.30 14.23 -5.63
CA THR A 117 0.33 13.37 -4.92
C THR A 117 0.86 11.95 -4.81
N THR A 118 0.66 11.31 -3.66
CA THR A 118 0.82 9.85 -3.54
C THR A 118 -0.54 9.19 -3.39
N ARG A 119 -0.73 8.07 -4.08
CA ARG A 119 -2.01 7.33 -4.07
C ARG A 119 -1.80 5.85 -3.83
N ILE A 120 -2.68 5.26 -3.03
CA ILE A 120 -2.89 3.81 -2.98
C ILE A 120 -4.23 3.52 -3.63
N PRO A 121 -4.25 3.03 -4.89
CA PRO A 121 -5.47 2.71 -5.61
C PRO A 121 -6.32 1.63 -4.93
N ALA A 122 -7.61 1.57 -5.28
CA ALA A 122 -8.52 0.53 -4.84
C ALA A 122 -7.96 -0.86 -5.12
N GLY A 123 -7.97 -1.73 -4.12
CA GLY A 123 -7.46 -3.09 -4.18
C GLY A 123 -5.95 -3.22 -3.99
N TRP A 124 -5.17 -2.14 -4.14
CA TRP A 124 -3.71 -2.18 -3.97
C TRP A 124 -3.29 -2.07 -2.50
N ALA A 125 -2.11 -2.61 -2.20
CA ALA A 125 -1.53 -2.56 -0.86
C ALA A 125 -0.14 -1.89 -0.85
N CYS A 126 0.05 -1.02 0.14
CA CYS A 126 1.32 -0.41 0.48
C CYS A 126 1.69 -0.84 1.91
N PHE A 127 2.77 -1.61 2.06
CA PHE A 127 3.15 -2.25 3.30
C PHE A 127 4.56 -1.85 3.73
N SER A 128 4.79 -1.72 5.05
CA SER A 128 6.11 -1.54 5.65
C SER A 128 6.81 -0.27 5.12
N ALA A 129 8.02 -0.37 4.58
CA ALA A 129 8.80 0.75 4.03
C ALA A 129 8.06 1.54 2.93
N CYS A 130 7.08 0.94 2.23
CA CYS A 130 6.21 1.64 1.27
C CYS A 130 5.44 2.79 1.93
N ASN A 131 5.10 2.65 3.20
CA ASN A 131 4.37 3.65 3.96
C ASN A 131 5.11 5.00 3.99
N PHE A 132 6.44 4.98 4.08
CA PHE A 132 7.25 6.20 4.08
C PHE A 132 7.24 6.89 2.71
N ILE A 133 7.25 6.13 1.62
CA ILE A 133 7.08 6.70 0.27
C ILE A 133 5.72 7.39 0.17
N PHE A 134 4.64 6.70 0.60
CA PHE A 134 3.28 7.24 0.59
C PHE A 134 3.15 8.51 1.45
N MET A 135 3.67 8.49 2.68
CA MET A 135 3.60 9.63 3.59
C MET A 135 4.43 10.84 3.11
N GLY A 136 5.35 10.64 2.15
CA GLY A 136 6.09 11.71 1.48
C GLY A 136 5.22 12.64 0.63
N GLY A 137 4.10 12.19 0.09
CA GLY A 137 3.18 13.00 -0.70
C GLY A 137 2.65 14.23 0.05
N GLN A 138 2.45 15.34 -0.67
CA GLN A 138 1.79 16.51 -0.07
C GLN A 138 0.28 16.28 -0.04
N PRO A 139 -0.44 16.09 -1.15
CA PRO A 139 -1.69 15.35 -1.13
C PRO A 139 -1.42 13.84 -1.01
N ARG A 140 -2.16 13.16 -0.14
CA ARG A 140 -2.09 11.71 0.08
C ARG A 140 -3.47 11.11 0.02
N VAL A 141 -3.68 10.19 -0.92
CA VAL A 141 -4.98 9.59 -1.22
C VAL A 141 -4.92 8.08 -1.02
N ILE A 142 -5.86 7.54 -0.28
CA ILE A 142 -6.12 6.10 -0.22
C ILE A 142 -7.54 5.88 -0.75
N ASP A 143 -7.64 5.31 -1.94
CA ASP A 143 -8.94 5.01 -2.54
C ASP A 143 -9.72 4.01 -1.67
N PRO A 144 -11.06 4.01 -1.71
CA PRO A 144 -11.85 2.99 -1.05
C PRO A 144 -11.41 1.59 -1.45
N GLY A 145 -10.95 0.78 -0.46
CA GLY A 145 -10.36 -0.55 -0.70
C GLY A 145 -8.85 -0.56 -0.94
N GLY A 146 -8.19 0.59 -1.01
CA GLY A 146 -6.73 0.68 -0.91
C GLY A 146 -6.26 0.40 0.52
N LEU A 147 -5.11 -0.27 0.69
CA LEU A 147 -4.64 -0.77 1.97
C LEU A 147 -3.32 -0.12 2.37
N PHE A 148 -3.34 0.62 3.48
CA PHE A 148 -2.14 1.07 4.18
C PHE A 148 -1.87 0.11 5.33
N ILE A 149 -0.76 -0.65 5.23
CA ILE A 149 -0.47 -1.76 6.15
C ILE A 149 0.81 -1.47 6.93
N VAL A 150 0.72 -1.58 8.25
CA VAL A 150 1.83 -1.33 9.17
C VAL A 150 2.23 -2.60 9.92
N HIS A 151 3.48 -2.66 10.32
CA HIS A 151 4.04 -3.61 11.27
C HIS A 151 5.21 -2.96 12.03
N MET A 152 5.67 -3.60 13.09
CA MET A 152 6.90 -3.20 13.76
C MET A 152 8.12 -3.60 12.92
N PHE A 153 9.15 -2.76 12.91
CA PHE A 153 10.45 -3.16 12.36
C PHE A 153 11.00 -4.34 13.14
N THR A 154 11.54 -5.34 12.42
CA THR A 154 12.19 -6.50 13.03
C THR A 154 13.23 -7.09 12.09
N ARG A 155 14.30 -7.66 12.66
CA ARG A 155 15.31 -8.46 11.95
C ARG A 155 15.17 -9.96 12.23
N THR A 156 14.09 -10.40 12.88
CA THR A 156 13.88 -11.81 13.22
C THR A 156 13.75 -12.73 12.01
N GLY A 157 13.46 -12.17 10.82
CA GLY A 157 13.43 -12.91 9.55
C GLY A 157 14.80 -13.15 8.92
N ASP A 158 15.88 -12.55 9.45
CA ASP A 158 17.26 -12.77 8.98
C ASP A 158 17.87 -13.99 9.70
N ARG A 159 17.28 -15.16 9.44
CA ARG A 159 17.68 -16.42 10.08
C ARG A 159 19.14 -16.75 9.83
N SER A 160 19.67 -16.50 8.64
CA SER A 160 21.05 -16.85 8.31
C SER A 160 22.05 -16.12 9.20
N THR A 161 21.84 -14.83 9.46
CA THR A 161 22.68 -14.05 10.38
C THR A 161 22.51 -14.51 11.81
N ILE A 162 21.29 -14.79 12.24
CA ILE A 162 21.00 -15.28 13.60
C ILE A 162 21.64 -16.65 13.82
N ASP A 163 21.42 -17.62 12.94
CA ASP A 163 21.96 -18.97 13.05
C ASP A 163 23.48 -18.98 13.03
N MET A 164 24.11 -18.16 12.17
CA MET A 164 25.56 -17.98 12.14
C MET A 164 26.09 -17.43 13.48
N SER A 165 25.46 -16.40 14.00
CA SER A 165 25.85 -15.78 15.27
C SER A 165 25.76 -16.76 16.45
N VAL A 166 24.66 -17.54 16.50
CA VAL A 166 24.49 -18.60 17.52
C VAL A 166 25.54 -19.69 17.38
N ALA A 167 25.89 -20.10 16.16
CA ALA A 167 26.93 -21.09 15.90
C ALA A 167 28.34 -20.60 16.28
N MET A 168 28.58 -19.29 16.19
CA MET A 168 29.84 -18.65 16.63
C MET A 168 29.92 -18.48 18.15
N GLY A 169 28.83 -18.66 18.88
CA GLY A 169 28.79 -18.67 20.34
C GLY A 169 28.20 -17.42 20.98
N THR A 170 28.20 -17.43 22.31
CA THR A 170 27.48 -16.44 23.13
C THR A 170 27.94 -15.00 22.88
N GLU A 171 29.24 -14.76 22.69
CA GLU A 171 29.74 -13.39 22.48
C GLU A 171 29.26 -12.81 21.15
N ALA A 172 29.36 -13.56 20.05
CA ALA A 172 28.85 -13.15 18.75
C ALA A 172 27.32 -12.92 18.77
N THR A 173 26.60 -13.74 19.56
CA THR A 173 25.15 -13.55 19.75
C THR A 173 24.84 -12.25 20.51
N ARG A 174 25.63 -11.91 21.54
CA ARG A 174 25.47 -10.66 22.29
C ARG A 174 25.78 -9.44 21.42
N GLU A 175 26.82 -9.49 20.60
CA GLU A 175 27.14 -8.44 19.64
C GLU A 175 25.98 -8.23 18.66
N LEU A 176 25.46 -9.31 18.08
CA LEU A 176 24.31 -9.22 17.17
C LEU A 176 23.09 -8.60 17.85
N ILE A 177 22.78 -8.95 19.10
CA ILE A 177 21.68 -8.35 19.86
C ILE A 177 21.90 -6.84 20.02
N GLY A 178 23.12 -6.43 20.43
CA GLY A 178 23.47 -5.02 20.57
C GLY A 178 23.31 -4.22 19.28
N ASP A 179 23.76 -4.78 18.16
CA ASP A 179 23.60 -4.18 16.83
C ASP A 179 22.12 -4.02 16.45
N ILE A 180 21.29 -5.04 16.72
CA ILE A 180 19.86 -4.99 16.45
C ILE A 180 19.17 -3.92 17.31
N GLU A 181 19.49 -3.84 18.60
CA GLU A 181 18.94 -2.83 19.51
C GLU A 181 19.32 -1.42 19.07
N GLN A 182 20.59 -1.20 18.70
CA GLN A 182 21.06 0.10 18.21
C GLN A 182 20.39 0.48 16.90
N ASP A 183 20.33 -0.42 15.93
CA ASP A 183 19.65 -0.20 14.64
C ASP A 183 18.17 0.10 14.82
N ALA A 184 17.48 -0.63 15.71
CA ALA A 184 16.07 -0.41 16.00
C ALA A 184 15.82 0.97 16.63
N ALA A 185 16.68 1.39 17.58
CA ALA A 185 16.58 2.69 18.22
C ALA A 185 16.82 3.85 17.23
N LEU A 186 17.84 3.71 16.37
CA LEU A 186 18.13 4.70 15.33
C LEU A 186 16.98 4.81 14.33
N LEU A 187 16.48 3.67 13.82
CA LEU A 187 15.38 3.66 12.87
C LEU A 187 14.11 4.26 13.47
N ALA A 188 13.78 3.93 14.72
CA ALA A 188 12.65 4.51 15.42
C ALA A 188 12.75 6.04 15.56
N SER A 189 13.97 6.55 15.80
CA SER A 189 14.24 7.99 15.85
C SER A 189 14.09 8.65 14.47
N GLU A 190 14.64 8.02 13.42
CA GLU A 190 14.52 8.49 12.04
C GLU A 190 13.06 8.51 11.55
N ASP A 191 12.30 7.48 11.89
CA ASP A 191 10.87 7.39 11.57
C ASP A 191 10.07 8.48 12.28
N ASN A 192 10.38 8.74 13.57
CA ASN A 192 9.73 9.80 14.32
C ASN A 192 10.01 11.19 13.72
N ASP A 193 11.27 11.50 13.36
CA ASP A 193 11.63 12.74 12.67
C ASP A 193 10.91 12.84 11.30
N PHE A 194 10.84 11.72 10.56
CA PHE A 194 10.15 11.67 9.29
C PHE A 194 8.67 12.01 9.43
N LEU A 195 7.94 11.38 10.37
CA LEU A 195 6.51 11.63 10.56
C LEU A 195 6.25 13.11 10.91
N ILE A 196 7.08 13.70 11.79
CA ILE A 196 6.98 15.12 12.12
C ILE A 196 7.09 15.98 10.87
N ARG A 197 8.11 15.76 10.04
CA ARG A 197 8.34 16.52 8.80
C ARG A 197 7.22 16.35 7.78
N MET A 198 6.58 15.17 7.72
CA MET A 198 5.47 14.89 6.81
C MET A 198 4.12 15.34 7.34
N GLY A 199 4.07 15.85 8.58
CA GLY A 199 2.83 16.25 9.23
C GLY A 199 1.92 15.08 9.58
N VAL A 200 2.49 13.88 9.75
CA VAL A 200 1.77 12.67 10.19
C VAL A 200 1.89 12.55 11.71
N SER A 201 0.83 12.10 12.37
CA SER A 201 0.83 11.95 13.82
C SER A 201 1.83 10.88 14.27
N ARG A 202 2.73 11.23 15.21
CA ARG A 202 3.66 10.28 15.85
C ARG A 202 2.95 9.15 16.59
N LYS A 203 1.70 9.35 16.97
CA LYS A 203 0.86 8.31 17.57
C LYS A 203 0.71 7.08 16.67
N LEU A 204 0.82 7.24 15.34
CA LEU A 204 0.88 6.12 14.42
C LEU A 204 1.98 5.11 14.80
N LEU A 205 3.17 5.58 15.22
CA LEU A 205 4.26 4.72 15.67
C LEU A 205 3.92 4.05 17.00
N THR A 206 3.55 4.84 18.02
CA THR A 206 3.44 4.37 19.40
C THR A 206 2.13 3.66 19.71
N GLU A 207 1.02 4.04 19.07
CA GLU A 207 -0.31 3.45 19.33
C GLU A 207 -0.61 2.28 18.38
N VAL A 208 0.05 2.20 17.21
CA VAL A 208 -0.28 1.19 16.19
C VAL A 208 0.95 0.37 15.77
N MET A 209 1.98 1.00 15.19
CA MET A 209 3.08 0.25 14.56
C MET A 209 3.87 -0.55 15.59
N TYR A 210 4.31 0.07 16.69
CA TYR A 210 5.11 -0.59 17.74
C TYR A 210 4.28 -1.45 18.69
N GLN A 211 2.96 -1.47 18.55
CA GLN A 211 2.10 -2.43 19.25
C GLN A 211 2.00 -3.77 18.50
N GLN A 212 2.50 -3.85 17.26
CA GLN A 212 2.55 -5.10 16.52
C GLN A 212 3.66 -5.99 17.08
N LYS A 213 3.43 -7.30 17.15
CA LYS A 213 4.45 -8.25 17.60
C LYS A 213 5.53 -8.41 16.53
N ALA A 214 6.80 -8.37 16.94
CA ALA A 214 7.93 -8.62 16.05
C ALA A 214 7.95 -10.06 15.53
N LEU A 215 7.51 -11.00 16.37
CA LEU A 215 7.43 -12.43 16.08
C LEU A 215 6.09 -12.95 16.59
N GLU A 216 5.31 -13.59 15.74
CA GLU A 216 3.99 -14.12 16.11
C GLU A 216 4.03 -15.61 16.47
N ASN A 217 4.79 -16.38 15.70
CA ASN A 217 4.93 -17.83 15.83
C ASN A 217 6.27 -18.31 15.29
N ALA A 218 6.47 -19.65 15.27
CA ALA A 218 7.69 -20.28 14.75
C ALA A 218 7.98 -19.99 13.24
N ASP A 219 7.02 -19.43 12.50
CA ASP A 219 7.18 -19.07 11.08
C ASP A 219 7.76 -17.67 10.87
N ASP A 220 8.22 -16.99 11.91
CA ASP A 220 8.86 -15.65 11.89
C ASP A 220 8.04 -14.56 11.20
N LYS A 221 6.73 -14.63 11.30
CA LYS A 221 5.85 -13.60 10.77
C LYS A 221 5.52 -12.59 11.85
N SER A 222 5.95 -11.36 11.67
CA SER A 222 5.45 -10.26 12.49
C SER A 222 3.95 -10.06 12.27
N THR A 223 3.24 -9.65 13.33
CA THR A 223 1.85 -9.20 13.16
C THR A 223 1.83 -7.93 12.34
N ARG A 224 0.74 -7.75 11.59
CA ARG A 224 0.51 -6.56 10.76
C ARG A 224 -0.90 -6.03 11.01
N ARG A 225 -1.09 -4.74 10.75
CA ARG A 225 -2.38 -4.08 10.86
C ARG A 225 -2.67 -3.28 9.60
N CYS A 226 -3.81 -3.51 9.00
CA CYS A 226 -4.37 -2.64 7.98
C CYS A 226 -5.14 -1.53 8.67
N LEU A 227 -4.78 -0.28 8.41
CA LEU A 227 -5.46 0.86 8.99
C LEU A 227 -6.88 0.99 8.43
N THR A 228 -7.83 1.26 9.30
CA THR A 228 -9.18 1.67 8.92
C THR A 228 -9.16 3.07 8.35
N GLN A 229 -10.21 3.46 7.60
CA GLN A 229 -10.35 4.83 7.09
C GLN A 229 -10.38 5.88 8.21
N THR A 230 -10.92 5.51 9.37
CA THR A 230 -10.91 6.39 10.55
C THR A 230 -9.50 6.60 11.10
N GLU A 231 -8.70 5.54 11.21
CA GLU A 231 -7.31 5.62 11.66
C GLU A 231 -6.43 6.40 10.68
N VAL A 232 -6.60 6.13 9.38
CA VAL A 232 -5.89 6.85 8.30
C VAL A 232 -6.09 8.37 8.42
N LYS A 233 -7.32 8.81 8.72
CA LYS A 233 -7.66 10.23 8.94
C LYS A 233 -7.13 10.75 10.27
N SER A 234 -7.35 9.99 11.37
CA SER A 234 -7.00 10.45 12.74
C SER A 234 -5.50 10.64 12.91
N TYR A 235 -4.67 9.83 12.24
CA TYR A 235 -3.23 9.98 12.24
C TYR A 235 -2.70 10.90 11.12
N ASN A 236 -3.58 11.49 10.32
CA ASN A 236 -3.22 12.29 9.14
C ASN A 236 -2.30 11.53 8.16
N VAL A 237 -2.54 10.23 8.00
CA VAL A 237 -1.84 9.39 7.01
C VAL A 237 -2.28 9.79 5.61
N ALA A 238 -3.59 9.84 5.35
CA ALA A 238 -4.17 10.47 4.17
C ALA A 238 -4.79 11.81 4.55
N ASN A 239 -4.68 12.81 3.68
CA ASN A 239 -5.10 14.18 3.94
C ASN A 239 -5.88 14.82 2.79
N ASN A 240 -6.14 14.06 1.73
CA ASN A 240 -7.04 14.46 0.65
C ASN A 240 -8.22 13.47 0.59
N ASN A 241 -9.44 14.00 0.72
CA ASN A 241 -10.69 13.25 0.63
C ASN A 241 -11.30 13.62 -0.73
N GLU A 242 -10.97 12.85 -1.75
CA GLU A 242 -11.75 12.85 -2.98
C GLU A 242 -12.94 11.91 -2.85
#